data_07cafc76f16743cf979c6c713aa1b03e
#
_entry.id   07cafc76f16743cf979c6c713aa1b03e
#
_cell.length_a   1.000
_cell.length_b   1.000
_cell.length_c   1.000
_cell.angle_alpha   90.00
_cell.angle_beta   90.00
_cell.angle_gamma   90.00
#
_symmetry.space_group_name_H-M   'P 1'
#
loop_
_entity.id
_entity.type
_entity.pdbx_description
1 polymer ?
#
loop_
_entity_poly.entity_id
_entity_poly.type
_entity_poly.pdbx_seq_one_letter_code
_entity_poly.pdbx_strand_id
1 'polypeptide(L)'
;MPQSTQDNTQETRFKPRQIIDGLRRIKMVVEYDGAAFHGWQIQTNPPVPTIEAAILEAFEQITATKPKDLVAAGRTDRGVHATHMTCHLDTFAPIALNKIQTGLNRFLPDTIAVREVEEVDQNFHARYSCVGRKYTYKILNRRNRSPLYHARAEHVPHQLDLAE
;
A
#
# COMPACT_ATOMS: atom_id res chain seq x y z
N MET A 1 -3.54 45.39 19.50
CA MET A 1 -2.91 44.91 18.25
C MET A 1 -3.06 43.42 18.22
N PRO A 2 -4.02 42.84 17.48
CA PRO A 2 -4.11 41.39 17.35
C PRO A 2 -3.13 40.91 16.25
N GLN A 3 -2.34 39.93 16.61
CA GLN A 3 -1.41 39.24 15.69
C GLN A 3 -2.22 38.38 14.73
N SER A 4 -2.01 38.59 13.44
CA SER A 4 -2.57 37.79 12.34
C SER A 4 -1.93 36.41 12.31
N THR A 5 -2.72 35.40 12.58
CA THR A 5 -2.40 34.00 12.34
C THR A 5 -2.35 33.80 10.82
N GLN A 6 -1.17 33.61 10.26
CA GLN A 6 -1.00 33.20 8.86
C GLN A 6 -1.40 31.72 8.76
N ASP A 7 -2.52 31.50 8.08
CA ASP A 7 -3.03 30.19 7.69
C ASP A 7 -2.10 29.65 6.58
N ASN A 8 -1.21 28.72 6.97
CA ASN A 8 -0.24 28.11 6.06
C ASN A 8 -0.87 26.86 5.42
N THR A 9 -1.96 27.08 4.68
CA THR A 9 -2.55 26.04 3.84
C THR A 9 -1.63 25.83 2.64
N GLN A 10 -0.70 24.88 2.76
CA GLN A 10 0.03 24.37 1.60
C GLN A 10 -0.96 23.68 0.66
N GLU A 11 -1.51 24.43 -0.27
CA GLU A 11 -2.16 23.89 -1.46
C GLU A 11 -1.16 22.99 -2.18
N THR A 12 -1.32 21.68 -2.02
CA THR A 12 -0.62 20.68 -2.81
C THR A 12 -0.96 20.93 -4.28
N ARG A 13 -0.04 21.56 -5.01
CA ARG A 13 -0.13 21.84 -6.45
C ARG A 13 -0.13 20.53 -7.25
N PHE A 14 -1.20 19.76 -7.14
CA PHE A 14 -1.47 18.68 -8.06
C PHE A 14 -2.03 19.30 -9.34
N LYS A 15 -1.21 19.36 -10.39
CA LYS A 15 -1.70 19.79 -11.71
C LYS A 15 -2.61 18.70 -12.25
N PRO A 16 -3.86 19.00 -12.66
CA PRO A 16 -4.72 18.05 -13.32
C PRO A 16 -3.98 17.44 -14.51
N ARG A 17 -4.01 16.11 -14.62
CA ARG A 17 -3.44 15.41 -15.77
C ARG A 17 -4.42 15.54 -16.95
N GLN A 18 -3.86 15.53 -18.16
CA GLN A 18 -4.68 15.38 -19.36
C GLN A 18 -5.42 14.04 -19.28
N ILE A 19 -6.74 14.08 -19.38
CA ILE A 19 -7.57 12.85 -19.41
C ILE A 19 -7.26 12.11 -20.72
N ILE A 20 -6.96 10.83 -20.60
CA ILE A 20 -6.63 9.94 -21.72
C ILE A 20 -7.86 9.06 -21.99
N ASP A 21 -8.39 9.11 -23.19
CA ASP A 21 -9.55 8.32 -23.58
C ASP A 21 -9.27 6.81 -23.50
N GLY A 22 -10.23 6.06 -22.97
CA GLY A 22 -10.10 4.61 -22.75
C GLY A 22 -9.16 4.19 -21.60
N LEU A 23 -8.42 5.11 -20.99
CA LEU A 23 -7.58 4.80 -19.82
C LEU A 23 -8.44 4.73 -18.57
N ARG A 24 -8.36 3.60 -17.88
CA ARG A 24 -9.04 3.34 -16.61
C ARG A 24 -8.05 3.45 -15.48
N ARG A 25 -8.37 4.21 -14.44
CA ARG A 25 -7.61 4.23 -13.18
C ARG A 25 -8.26 3.33 -12.16
N ILE A 26 -7.56 2.28 -11.77
CA ILE A 26 -8.02 1.28 -10.83
C ILE A 26 -7.39 1.53 -9.46
N LYS A 27 -8.21 1.93 -8.51
CA LYS A 27 -7.85 2.03 -7.09
C LYS A 27 -8.06 0.67 -6.44
N MET A 28 -7.13 0.28 -5.58
CA MET A 28 -7.18 -0.96 -4.83
C MET A 28 -6.85 -0.70 -3.35
N VAL A 29 -7.46 -1.51 -2.48
CA VAL A 29 -7.08 -1.64 -1.07
C VAL A 29 -6.44 -3.01 -0.89
N VAL A 30 -5.21 -3.02 -0.42
CA VAL A 30 -4.39 -4.22 -0.27
C VAL A 30 -4.05 -4.45 1.20
N GLU A 31 -4.21 -5.68 1.64
CA GLU A 31 -3.74 -6.18 2.93
C GLU A 31 -2.58 -7.14 2.69
N TYR A 32 -1.53 -7.08 3.51
CA TYR A 32 -0.40 -7.99 3.37
C TYR A 32 0.37 -8.24 4.67
N ASP A 33 0.88 -9.46 4.78
CA ASP A 33 1.93 -9.84 5.71
C ASP A 33 3.29 -9.60 5.04
N GLY A 34 4.00 -8.58 5.50
CA GLY A 34 5.27 -8.15 4.91
C GLY A 34 6.49 -8.98 5.33
N ALA A 35 6.35 -9.97 6.22
CA ALA A 35 7.48 -10.69 6.82
C ALA A 35 8.45 -11.31 5.79
N ALA A 36 7.92 -11.80 4.67
CA ALA A 36 8.70 -12.41 3.59
C ALA A 36 9.17 -11.40 2.51
N PHE A 37 8.83 -10.12 2.64
CA PHE A 37 9.08 -9.11 1.63
C PHE A 37 10.10 -8.07 2.08
N HIS A 38 10.82 -7.51 1.12
CA HIS A 38 11.75 -6.41 1.33
C HIS A 38 11.09 -5.03 1.20
N GLY A 39 9.85 -4.94 1.70
CA GLY A 39 9.01 -3.76 1.69
C GLY A 39 8.10 -3.66 0.46
N TRP A 40 7.52 -2.48 0.29
CA TRP A 40 6.59 -2.22 -0.81
C TRP A 40 7.30 -2.11 -2.15
N GLN A 41 8.28 -1.21 -2.24
CA GLN A 41 8.86 -0.72 -3.49
C GLN A 41 9.75 -1.76 -4.19
N ILE A 42 9.57 -1.93 -5.49
CA ILE A 42 10.48 -2.73 -6.34
C ILE A 42 11.93 -2.28 -6.18
N GLN A 43 12.80 -3.26 -5.99
CA GLN A 43 14.25 -3.11 -5.93
C GLN A 43 14.89 -3.91 -7.07
N THR A 44 15.78 -3.27 -7.80
CA THR A 44 16.37 -3.86 -9.02
C THR A 44 17.79 -4.36 -8.82
N ASN A 45 18.50 -3.91 -7.80
CA ASN A 45 19.90 -4.27 -7.56
C ASN A 45 20.21 -4.45 -6.07
N PRO A 46 20.28 -5.69 -5.55
CA PRO A 46 19.81 -6.93 -6.18
C PRO A 46 18.28 -6.99 -6.25
N PRO A 47 17.70 -7.77 -7.17
CA PRO A 47 16.26 -8.01 -7.19
C PRO A 47 15.87 -8.83 -5.96
N VAL A 48 14.82 -8.40 -5.26
CA VAL A 48 14.29 -9.05 -4.06
C VAL A 48 12.75 -9.06 -4.08
N PRO A 49 12.08 -9.98 -3.39
CA PRO A 49 10.62 -10.01 -3.30
C PRO A 49 10.08 -8.73 -2.68
N THR A 50 9.13 -8.07 -3.37
CA THR A 50 8.44 -6.87 -2.88
C THR A 50 6.94 -6.95 -3.16
N ILE A 51 6.13 -6.23 -2.39
CA ILE A 51 4.67 -6.23 -2.54
C ILE A 51 4.26 -5.68 -3.91
N GLU A 52 4.91 -4.59 -4.35
CA GLU A 52 4.65 -3.95 -5.66
C GLU A 52 4.92 -4.92 -6.82
N ALA A 53 6.05 -5.65 -6.79
CA ALA A 53 6.38 -6.62 -7.83
C ALA A 53 5.33 -7.73 -7.92
N ALA A 54 4.93 -8.31 -6.77
CA ALA A 54 3.93 -9.37 -6.73
C ALA A 54 2.57 -8.94 -7.31
N ILE A 55 2.13 -7.71 -7.00
CA ILE A 55 0.86 -7.17 -7.52
C ILE A 55 0.95 -6.94 -9.04
N LEU A 56 2.04 -6.35 -9.53
CA LEU A 56 2.24 -6.09 -10.96
C LEU A 56 2.31 -7.40 -11.77
N GLU A 57 3.01 -8.41 -11.25
CA GLU A 57 3.10 -9.73 -11.87
C GLU A 57 1.73 -10.43 -11.91
N ALA A 58 0.97 -10.39 -10.79
CA ALA A 58 -0.38 -10.94 -10.75
C ALA A 58 -1.32 -10.21 -11.72
N PHE A 59 -1.21 -8.89 -11.85
CA PHE A 59 -2.01 -8.10 -12.78
C PHE A 59 -1.68 -8.45 -14.24
N GLU A 60 -0.41 -8.64 -14.57
CA GLU A 60 0.04 -9.07 -15.89
C GLU A 60 -0.54 -10.46 -16.26
N GLN A 61 -0.64 -11.39 -15.29
CA GLN A 61 -1.23 -12.71 -15.52
C GLN A 61 -2.72 -12.66 -15.92
N ILE A 62 -3.47 -11.67 -15.44
CA ILE A 62 -4.91 -11.53 -15.77
C ILE A 62 -5.19 -10.66 -16.99
N THR A 63 -4.28 -9.76 -17.35
CA THR A 63 -4.51 -8.77 -18.44
C THR A 63 -3.64 -9.02 -19.67
N ALA A 64 -2.64 -9.89 -19.57
CA ALA A 64 -1.56 -10.07 -20.54
C ALA A 64 -0.80 -8.74 -20.85
N THR A 65 -0.96 -7.73 -20.00
CA THR A 65 -0.34 -6.40 -20.15
C THR A 65 0.21 -5.95 -18.80
N LYS A 66 1.51 -5.67 -18.75
CA LYS A 66 2.13 -5.14 -17.53
C LYS A 66 1.78 -3.66 -17.38
N PRO A 67 1.18 -3.26 -16.25
CA PRO A 67 0.97 -1.86 -15.97
C PRO A 67 2.32 -1.14 -15.83
N LYS A 68 2.34 0.13 -16.22
CA LYS A 68 3.56 0.92 -16.16
C LYS A 68 4.01 1.16 -14.72
N ASP A 69 3.07 1.57 -13.87
CA ASP A 69 3.33 1.98 -12.51
C ASP A 69 2.22 1.47 -11.57
N LEU A 70 2.58 1.12 -10.34
CA LEU A 70 1.67 0.92 -9.23
C LEU A 70 2.00 1.94 -8.14
N VAL A 71 1.11 2.90 -7.94
CA VAL A 71 1.33 4.01 -7.01
C VAL A 71 0.61 3.74 -5.69
N ALA A 72 1.33 3.66 -4.59
CA ALA A 72 0.76 3.50 -3.26
C ALA A 72 0.63 4.81 -2.49
N ALA A 73 -0.31 4.86 -1.53
CA ALA A 73 -0.48 5.97 -0.59
C ALA A 73 0.78 6.17 0.29
N GLY A 74 1.49 5.10 0.59
CA GLY A 74 2.75 5.10 1.32
C GLY A 74 3.64 3.94 0.89
N ARG A 75 4.88 3.94 1.34
CA ARG A 75 5.80 2.82 1.20
C ARG A 75 6.05 2.23 2.57
N THR A 76 6.08 0.92 2.66
CA THR A 76 6.47 0.19 3.88
C THR A 76 7.87 -0.36 3.70
N ASP A 77 8.62 -0.39 4.79
CA ASP A 77 9.95 -0.98 4.83
C ASP A 77 9.88 -2.51 4.92
N ARG A 78 11.05 -3.16 4.86
CA ARG A 78 11.17 -4.61 4.96
C ARG A 78 10.47 -5.15 6.21
N GLY A 79 9.65 -6.19 6.03
CA GLY A 79 8.97 -6.89 7.12
C GLY A 79 7.71 -6.19 7.65
N VAL A 80 7.43 -4.96 7.24
CA VAL A 80 6.26 -4.21 7.70
C VAL A 80 4.99 -4.71 7.03
N HIS A 81 3.96 -4.95 7.83
CA HIS A 81 2.63 -5.37 7.38
C HIS A 81 1.73 -4.17 7.07
N ALA A 82 0.65 -4.39 6.35
CA ALA A 82 -0.43 -3.41 6.23
C ALA A 82 -1.78 -4.12 6.23
N THR A 83 -2.75 -3.52 6.90
CA THR A 83 -4.16 -3.97 6.89
C THR A 83 -4.99 -3.22 5.86
N HIS A 84 -4.51 -2.09 5.36
CA HIS A 84 -5.26 -1.20 4.45
C HIS A 84 -4.32 -0.28 3.67
N MET A 85 -3.56 -0.83 2.74
CA MET A 85 -2.72 -0.03 1.83
C MET A 85 -3.54 0.34 0.60
N THR A 86 -3.81 1.63 0.44
CA THR A 86 -4.43 2.14 -0.79
C THR A 86 -3.38 2.33 -1.87
N CYS A 87 -3.64 1.79 -3.06
CA CYS A 87 -2.80 2.00 -4.24
C CYS A 87 -3.67 2.18 -5.49
N HIS A 88 -3.08 2.61 -6.61
CA HIS A 88 -3.74 2.66 -7.90
C HIS A 88 -2.77 2.33 -9.02
N LEU A 89 -3.32 1.84 -10.12
CA LEU A 89 -2.64 1.67 -11.40
C LEU A 89 -3.53 2.14 -12.54
N ASP A 90 -2.93 2.39 -13.68
CA ASP A 90 -3.61 2.74 -14.92
C ASP A 90 -3.58 1.56 -15.89
N THR A 91 -4.71 1.30 -16.56
CA THR A 91 -4.84 0.20 -17.52
C THR A 91 -5.84 0.53 -18.63
N PHE A 92 -5.61 -0.04 -19.82
CA PHE A 92 -6.57 -0.07 -20.93
C PHE A 92 -7.35 -1.39 -21.00
N ALA A 93 -7.06 -2.33 -20.11
CA ALA A 93 -7.70 -3.65 -20.15
C ALA A 93 -9.20 -3.55 -19.87
N PRO A 94 -10.08 -4.05 -20.77
CA PRO A 94 -11.54 -3.97 -20.63
C PRO A 94 -12.09 -5.08 -19.71
N ILE A 95 -11.46 -5.28 -18.54
CA ILE A 95 -11.80 -6.33 -17.59
C ILE A 95 -12.70 -5.75 -16.50
N ALA A 96 -13.75 -6.48 -16.12
CA ALA A 96 -14.64 -6.09 -15.03
C ALA A 96 -13.91 -6.08 -13.69
N LEU A 97 -14.25 -5.13 -12.80
CA LEU A 97 -13.57 -4.91 -11.52
C LEU A 97 -13.55 -6.17 -10.63
N ASN A 98 -14.68 -6.89 -10.58
CA ASN A 98 -14.76 -8.15 -9.83
C ASN A 98 -13.82 -9.24 -10.37
N LYS A 99 -13.57 -9.26 -11.68
CA LYS A 99 -12.60 -10.17 -12.32
C LYS A 99 -11.16 -9.75 -12.04
N ILE A 100 -10.90 -8.44 -11.95
CA ILE A 100 -9.60 -7.94 -11.50
C ILE A 100 -9.34 -8.41 -10.06
N GLN A 101 -10.28 -8.18 -9.14
CA GLN A 101 -10.13 -8.57 -7.73
C GLN A 101 -9.93 -10.08 -7.55
N THR A 102 -10.80 -10.89 -8.15
CA THR A 102 -10.72 -12.35 -8.03
C THR A 102 -9.48 -12.91 -8.73
N GLY A 103 -9.11 -12.34 -9.87
CA GLY A 103 -7.90 -12.72 -10.61
C GLY A 103 -6.63 -12.39 -9.82
N LEU A 104 -6.52 -11.17 -9.27
CA LEU A 104 -5.39 -10.80 -8.43
C LEU A 104 -5.25 -11.76 -7.23
N ASN A 105 -6.33 -11.99 -6.48
CA ASN A 105 -6.30 -12.90 -5.33
C ASN A 105 -6.04 -14.37 -5.68
N ARG A 106 -6.20 -14.75 -6.96
CA ARG A 106 -5.83 -16.09 -7.44
C ARG A 106 -4.33 -16.25 -7.69
N PHE A 107 -3.67 -15.20 -8.16
CA PHE A 107 -2.25 -15.24 -8.55
C PHE A 107 -1.31 -14.68 -7.48
N LEU A 108 -1.84 -13.87 -6.55
CA LEU A 108 -1.07 -13.40 -5.41
C LEU A 108 -0.78 -14.53 -4.42
N PRO A 109 0.36 -14.48 -3.71
CA PRO A 109 0.62 -15.40 -2.62
C PRO A 109 -0.37 -15.17 -1.46
N ASP A 110 -0.62 -16.17 -0.62
CA ASP A 110 -1.55 -16.12 0.53
C ASP A 110 -1.24 -14.99 1.53
N THR A 111 -0.04 -14.42 1.45
CA THR A 111 0.41 -13.31 2.28
C THR A 111 0.00 -11.93 1.76
N ILE A 112 -0.65 -11.84 0.60
CA ILE A 112 -1.16 -10.60 0.01
C ILE A 112 -2.59 -10.81 -0.44
N ALA A 113 -3.50 -9.90 -0.07
CA ALA A 113 -4.88 -9.93 -0.51
C ALA A 113 -5.35 -8.55 -1.00
N VAL A 114 -6.03 -8.51 -2.14
CA VAL A 114 -6.74 -7.34 -2.64
C VAL A 114 -8.17 -7.38 -2.10
N ARG A 115 -8.47 -6.48 -1.17
CA ARG A 115 -9.76 -6.44 -0.46
C ARG A 115 -10.83 -5.69 -1.22
N GLU A 116 -10.43 -4.62 -1.91
CA GLU A 116 -11.33 -3.73 -2.62
C GLU A 116 -10.72 -3.32 -3.95
N VAL A 117 -11.56 -3.19 -4.98
CA VAL A 117 -11.18 -2.69 -6.30
C VAL A 117 -12.26 -1.73 -6.78
N GLU A 118 -11.86 -0.55 -7.18
CA GLU A 118 -12.76 0.53 -7.61
C GLU A 118 -12.14 1.26 -8.80
N GLU A 119 -12.96 1.61 -9.79
CA GLU A 119 -12.55 2.52 -10.84
C GLU A 119 -12.79 3.96 -10.39
N VAL A 120 -11.77 4.77 -10.47
CA VAL A 120 -11.77 6.16 -9.99
C VAL A 120 -11.39 7.13 -11.09
N ASP A 121 -11.70 8.41 -10.88
CA ASP A 121 -11.29 9.48 -11.78
C ASP A 121 -9.78 9.49 -12.01
N GLN A 122 -9.33 9.82 -13.23
CA GLN A 122 -7.92 9.84 -13.61
C GLN A 122 -7.09 10.89 -12.83
N ASN A 123 -7.74 11.86 -12.19
CA ASN A 123 -7.08 12.81 -11.29
C ASN A 123 -6.86 12.26 -9.87
N PHE A 124 -7.49 11.14 -9.51
CA PHE A 124 -7.17 10.47 -8.23
C PHE A 124 -5.71 10.06 -8.20
N HIS A 125 -5.04 10.28 -7.08
CA HIS A 125 -3.65 9.84 -6.91
C HIS A 125 -3.46 9.30 -5.49
N ALA A 126 -3.25 8.00 -5.34
CA ALA A 126 -3.21 7.33 -4.04
C ALA A 126 -2.30 8.02 -3.02
N ARG A 127 -1.17 8.58 -3.44
CA ARG A 127 -0.23 9.27 -2.56
C ARG A 127 -0.66 10.70 -2.21
N TYR A 128 -1.15 11.46 -3.21
CA TYR A 128 -1.46 12.89 -3.03
C TYR A 128 -2.90 13.13 -2.55
N SER A 129 -3.84 12.23 -2.89
CA SER A 129 -5.21 12.25 -2.38
C SER A 129 -5.33 11.60 -0.99
N CYS A 130 -4.22 11.15 -0.39
CA CYS A 130 -4.21 10.53 0.92
C CYS A 130 -4.37 11.60 2.01
N VAL A 131 -5.45 11.49 2.78
CA VAL A 131 -5.78 12.43 3.87
C VAL A 131 -5.08 12.09 5.20
N GLY A 132 -4.56 10.86 5.35
CA GLY A 132 -3.86 10.45 6.57
C GLY A 132 -3.29 9.04 6.48
N ARG A 133 -2.38 8.72 7.39
CA ARG A 133 -1.79 7.39 7.56
C ARG A 133 -1.78 7.05 9.03
N LYS A 134 -2.21 5.83 9.36
CA LYS A 134 -2.15 5.30 10.73
C LYS A 134 -1.08 4.23 10.81
N TYR A 135 -0.19 4.37 11.77
CA TYR A 135 0.84 3.38 12.09
C TYR A 135 0.55 2.76 13.46
N THR A 136 0.71 1.45 13.56
CA THR A 136 0.53 0.70 14.81
C THR A 136 1.79 -0.10 15.07
N TYR A 137 2.49 0.22 16.15
CA TYR A 137 3.61 -0.56 16.66
C TYR A 137 3.09 -1.49 17.74
N LYS A 138 3.39 -2.79 17.62
CA LYS A 138 3.02 -3.79 18.61
C LYS A 138 4.24 -4.16 19.43
N ILE A 139 4.18 -3.93 20.73
CA ILE A 139 5.24 -4.26 21.68
C ILE A 139 4.73 -5.35 22.62
N LEU A 140 5.44 -6.46 22.70
CA LEU A 140 5.21 -7.51 23.68
C LEU A 140 6.11 -7.26 24.88
N ASN A 141 5.62 -6.53 25.89
CA ASN A 141 6.37 -6.23 27.10
C ASN A 141 6.11 -7.28 28.17
N ARG A 142 6.92 -8.31 28.20
CA ARG A 142 6.94 -9.35 29.24
C ARG A 142 8.25 -10.13 29.19
N ARG A 143 8.61 -10.80 30.31
CA ARG A 143 9.86 -11.55 30.43
C ARG A 143 10.02 -12.65 29.36
N ASN A 144 8.98 -13.42 29.09
CA ASN A 144 9.04 -14.55 28.17
C ASN A 144 8.57 -14.16 26.79
N ARG A 145 9.29 -14.60 25.73
CA ARG A 145 8.86 -14.48 24.33
C ARG A 145 7.51 -15.16 24.08
N SER A 146 6.85 -14.79 22.99
CA SER A 146 5.63 -15.46 22.52
C SER A 146 5.82 -15.98 21.09
N PRO A 147 5.72 -17.29 20.86
CA PRO A 147 5.75 -17.84 19.51
C PRO A 147 4.62 -17.28 18.61
N LEU A 148 3.46 -16.98 19.20
CA LEU A 148 2.29 -16.45 18.45
C LEU A 148 2.48 -15.00 17.98
N TYR A 149 3.32 -14.23 18.65
CA TYR A 149 3.64 -12.85 18.28
C TYR A 149 5.02 -12.70 17.61
N HIS A 150 5.67 -13.83 17.31
CA HIS A 150 6.93 -13.83 16.56
C HIS A 150 6.74 -13.15 15.21
N ALA A 151 7.65 -12.26 14.83
CA ALA A 151 7.59 -11.41 13.64
C ALA A 151 6.35 -10.46 13.53
N ARG A 152 5.56 -10.31 14.61
CA ARG A 152 4.36 -9.44 14.64
C ARG A 152 4.37 -8.41 15.75
N ALA A 153 5.30 -8.51 16.68
CA ALA A 153 5.50 -7.57 17.78
C ALA A 153 6.97 -7.54 18.19
N GLU A 154 7.45 -6.37 18.57
CA GLU A 154 8.77 -6.23 19.20
C GLU A 154 8.72 -6.80 20.62
N HIS A 155 9.65 -7.69 20.96
CA HIS A 155 9.71 -8.30 22.28
C HIS A 155 10.68 -7.53 23.19
N VAL A 156 10.12 -6.87 24.20
CA VAL A 156 10.87 -6.15 25.22
C VAL A 156 10.75 -6.90 26.55
N PRO A 157 11.80 -7.63 26.99
CA PRO A 157 11.72 -8.51 28.18
C PRO A 157 11.77 -7.76 29.52
N HIS A 158 12.35 -6.56 29.57
CA HIS A 158 12.39 -5.72 30.76
C HIS A 158 11.16 -4.81 30.83
N GLN A 159 10.79 -4.45 32.06
CA GLN A 159 9.63 -3.57 32.26
C GLN A 159 9.88 -2.20 31.62
N LEU A 160 8.93 -1.74 30.83
CA LEU A 160 8.93 -0.40 30.27
C LEU A 160 8.28 0.56 31.25
N ASP A 161 8.87 1.74 31.39
CA ASP A 161 8.21 2.88 32.02
C ASP A 161 7.27 3.50 30.99
N LEU A 162 5.96 3.38 31.25
CA LEU A 162 4.91 3.94 30.42
C LEU A 162 4.42 5.25 31.05
N ALA A 163 5.35 6.17 31.36
CA ALA A 163 4.96 7.50 31.81
C ALA A 163 4.04 8.16 30.78
N GLU A 164 2.94 8.73 31.25
CA GLU A 164 1.92 9.41 30.46
C GLU A 164 2.45 10.66 29.74
#